data_d5180f3f7f6bcefc5cf8add11c691492
#
_entry.id   d5180f3f7f6bcefc5cf8add11c691492
#
_cell.length_a   1.000
_cell.length_b   1.000
_cell.length_c   1.000
_cell.angle_alpha   90.00
_cell.angle_beta   90.00
_cell.angle_gamma   90.00
#
_symmetry.space_group_name_H-M   'P 1'
#
loop_
_entity.id
_entity.type
_entity.pdbx_description
1 polymer ?
#
loop_
_entity_poly.entity_id
_entity_poly.type
_entity_poly.pdbx_seq_one_letter_code
_entity_poly.pdbx_strand_id
1 'polypeptide(L)'
;MKYTILAALLAGLSITSIFAQQSVPELPLVSVPDPLKLPADIHLGEIAGVAVNSHGHIFVFSRGGSSMGPAYMETAAQLLEFDANGNFIREIGKNLNAWSYAHAVRIDPQDNIWVVDKGSNMILRFRPEGHVDWVFGRKGEASHIQVPPDYITIMARMLNQMGVDMEVPEELNPRWPVPVHSDNAFNQPTDVAWDSQGNSYFSDGYINSRVGKANHRGEWVMSWGSLGSGPGQFDTPHGIAVSPDDEVYVADRGNRRIQVFDTDGNYIREFTINVPVDTSRGKITYGRENPLGTTGSLAPGAPDALCMTPGPNPVLFVGDVYPSRIYKVSLEGEVLGVYGQPGRNLGEFGWIHAIACPSEEEIWVGELINWRVQKLVTHGTAQD
;
A
#
# COMPACT_ATOMS: atom_id res chain seq x y z
N MET A 1 -32.13 5.28 66.89
CA MET A 1 -31.86 4.27 65.89
C MET A 1 -30.98 4.89 64.82
N LYS A 2 -29.69 4.56 64.83
CA LYS A 2 -28.71 5.04 63.85
C LYS A 2 -28.46 3.90 62.86
N TYR A 3 -28.76 4.11 61.60
CA TYR A 3 -28.42 3.13 60.53
C TYR A 3 -27.07 3.51 59.94
N THR A 4 -26.08 2.65 60.12
CA THR A 4 -24.78 2.73 59.47
C THR A 4 -24.85 2.01 58.14
N ILE A 5 -24.67 2.72 57.02
CA ILE A 5 -24.59 2.14 55.68
C ILE A 5 -23.14 1.79 55.46
N LEU A 6 -22.87 0.48 55.28
CA LEU A 6 -21.59 -0.06 54.92
C LEU A 6 -21.46 -0.03 53.38
N ALA A 7 -20.63 0.85 52.83
CA ALA A 7 -20.30 0.88 51.41
C ALA A 7 -19.17 -0.12 51.14
N ALA A 8 -19.48 -1.17 50.43
CA ALA A 8 -18.47 -2.11 49.92
C ALA A 8 -17.81 -1.55 48.67
N LEU A 9 -16.53 -1.21 48.74
CA LEU A 9 -15.70 -0.90 47.58
C LEU A 9 -15.34 -2.24 46.88
N LEU A 10 -15.92 -2.48 45.73
CA LEU A 10 -15.45 -3.46 44.80
C LEU A 10 -14.27 -2.87 44.00
N ALA A 11 -13.04 -3.23 44.40
CA ALA A 11 -11.85 -2.99 43.62
C ALA A 11 -11.84 -3.96 42.43
N GLY A 12 -12.23 -3.46 41.26
CA GLY A 12 -12.08 -4.20 40.00
C GLY A 12 -10.58 -4.36 39.66
N LEU A 13 -10.02 -5.55 39.86
CA LEU A 13 -8.74 -5.91 39.30
C LEU A 13 -8.91 -6.03 37.77
N SER A 14 -8.48 -5.01 37.04
CA SER A 14 -8.26 -5.11 35.61
C SER A 14 -7.05 -6.04 35.37
N ILE A 15 -7.33 -7.29 35.05
CA ILE A 15 -6.30 -8.23 34.56
C ILE A 15 -5.97 -7.77 33.15
N THR A 16 -4.97 -6.90 33.00
CA THR A 16 -4.29 -6.71 31.73
C THR A 16 -3.57 -8.00 31.41
N SER A 17 -4.16 -8.81 30.54
CA SER A 17 -3.50 -9.95 29.95
C SER A 17 -2.31 -9.43 29.16
N ILE A 18 -1.11 -9.46 29.73
CA ILE A 18 0.13 -9.35 28.97
C ILE A 18 0.20 -10.63 28.19
N PHE A 19 -0.33 -10.62 26.96
CA PHE A 19 -0.01 -11.66 26.00
C PHE A 19 1.48 -11.58 25.77
N ALA A 20 2.23 -12.57 26.28
CA ALA A 20 3.59 -12.79 25.87
C ALA A 20 3.57 -12.92 24.35
N GLN A 21 4.25 -12.02 23.66
CA GLN A 21 4.30 -11.97 22.21
C GLN A 21 4.91 -13.28 21.73
N GLN A 22 4.06 -14.13 21.13
CA GLN A 22 4.46 -15.42 20.59
C GLN A 22 5.50 -15.14 19.50
N SER A 23 6.63 -15.81 19.51
CA SER A 23 7.64 -15.67 18.47
C SER A 23 7.01 -16.06 17.14
N VAL A 24 6.82 -15.07 16.26
CA VAL A 24 6.28 -15.31 14.92
C VAL A 24 7.31 -16.12 14.12
N PRO A 25 6.92 -17.25 13.49
CA PRO A 25 7.85 -18.07 12.73
C PRO A 25 8.39 -17.33 11.51
N GLU A 26 9.63 -17.61 11.13
CA GLU A 26 10.17 -17.14 9.87
C GLU A 26 9.57 -17.95 8.72
N LEU A 27 9.13 -17.27 7.65
CA LEU A 27 8.60 -17.92 6.47
C LEU A 27 9.74 -18.62 5.72
N PRO A 28 9.54 -19.84 5.21
CA PRO A 28 10.58 -20.62 4.50
C PRO A 28 10.75 -20.15 3.06
N LEU A 29 10.94 -18.84 2.87
CA LEU A 29 11.09 -18.21 1.56
C LEU A 29 12.56 -18.02 1.22
N VAL A 30 12.89 -18.12 -0.08
CA VAL A 30 14.21 -17.80 -0.62
C VAL A 30 14.04 -16.85 -1.81
N SER A 31 14.96 -15.90 -1.95
CA SER A 31 14.97 -14.97 -3.08
C SER A 31 15.70 -15.59 -4.27
N VAL A 32 15.03 -15.59 -5.41
CA VAL A 32 15.59 -16.04 -6.70
C VAL A 32 16.49 -14.93 -7.26
N PRO A 33 17.75 -15.24 -7.64
CA PRO A 33 18.62 -14.25 -8.27
C PRO A 33 18.12 -13.88 -9.67
N ASP A 34 18.25 -12.59 -10.03
CA ASP A 34 18.00 -12.03 -11.35
C ASP A 34 16.70 -12.51 -12.02
N PRO A 35 15.54 -12.37 -11.34
CA PRO A 35 14.28 -12.95 -11.82
C PRO A 35 13.74 -12.28 -13.10
N LEU A 36 14.25 -11.10 -13.46
CA LEU A 36 13.85 -10.33 -14.65
C LEU A 36 15.05 -10.07 -15.55
N LYS A 37 14.90 -10.31 -16.85
CA LYS A 37 15.91 -10.08 -17.88
C LYS A 37 15.58 -8.81 -18.66
N LEU A 38 16.22 -7.72 -18.29
CA LEU A 38 16.02 -6.42 -18.90
C LEU A 38 16.81 -6.28 -20.20
N PRO A 39 16.26 -5.61 -21.24
CA PRO A 39 17.04 -5.12 -22.36
C PRO A 39 18.13 -4.15 -21.91
N ALA A 40 19.20 -4.04 -22.69
CA ALA A 40 20.38 -3.23 -22.33
C ALA A 40 20.09 -1.72 -22.21
N ASP A 41 19.01 -1.24 -22.77
CA ASP A 41 18.58 0.17 -22.78
C ASP A 41 17.46 0.46 -21.77
N ILE A 42 17.03 -0.52 -20.98
CA ILE A 42 16.02 -0.35 -19.93
C ILE A 42 16.67 -0.54 -18.56
N HIS A 43 16.52 0.46 -17.71
CA HIS A 43 16.98 0.45 -16.33
C HIS A 43 15.81 0.71 -15.38
N LEU A 44 15.69 -0.13 -14.36
CA LEU A 44 14.67 0.07 -13.33
C LEU A 44 15.04 1.25 -12.43
N GLY A 45 14.04 2.07 -12.12
CA GLY A 45 14.07 3.04 -11.03
C GLY A 45 13.36 2.49 -9.80
N GLU A 46 12.71 3.36 -9.05
CA GLU A 46 11.87 2.96 -7.92
C GLU A 46 10.72 2.07 -8.40
N ILE A 47 10.61 0.85 -7.87
CA ILE A 47 9.53 -0.06 -8.24
C ILE A 47 8.30 0.24 -7.40
N ALA A 48 7.38 0.95 -8.01
CA ALA A 48 6.14 1.36 -7.35
C ALA A 48 5.05 0.29 -7.42
N GLY A 49 5.09 -0.57 -8.43
CA GLY A 49 4.10 -1.63 -8.62
C GLY A 49 4.71 -2.91 -9.19
N VAL A 50 4.22 -4.05 -8.75
CA VAL A 50 4.43 -5.36 -9.34
C VAL A 50 3.14 -6.16 -9.32
N ALA A 51 2.84 -6.87 -10.41
CA ALA A 51 1.66 -7.73 -10.53
C ALA A 51 1.97 -8.95 -11.40
N VAL A 52 1.17 -10.00 -11.27
CA VAL A 52 1.27 -11.22 -12.07
C VAL A 52 -0.12 -11.56 -12.61
N ASN A 53 -0.22 -11.88 -13.90
CA ASN A 53 -1.48 -12.27 -14.51
C ASN A 53 -1.72 -13.80 -14.46
N SER A 54 -2.86 -14.28 -14.99
CA SER A 54 -3.23 -15.69 -15.01
C SER A 54 -2.28 -16.56 -15.83
N HIS A 55 -1.49 -15.98 -16.75
CA HIS A 55 -0.49 -16.65 -17.58
C HIS A 55 0.91 -16.65 -16.94
N GLY A 56 1.06 -16.08 -15.74
CA GLY A 56 2.35 -15.93 -15.07
C GLY A 56 3.21 -14.79 -15.61
N HIS A 57 2.68 -13.92 -16.48
CA HIS A 57 3.42 -12.74 -16.92
C HIS A 57 3.54 -11.74 -15.78
N ILE A 58 4.71 -11.12 -15.69
CA ILE A 58 5.03 -10.15 -14.63
C ILE A 58 4.94 -8.75 -15.20
N PHE A 59 4.22 -7.89 -14.49
CA PHE A 59 4.09 -6.47 -14.80
C PHE A 59 4.82 -5.65 -13.75
N VAL A 60 5.65 -4.72 -14.20
CA VAL A 60 6.47 -3.87 -13.33
C VAL A 60 6.20 -2.41 -13.67
N PHE A 61 5.75 -1.63 -12.68
CA PHE A 61 5.53 -0.21 -12.84
C PHE A 61 6.64 0.54 -12.11
N SER A 62 7.59 1.06 -12.90
CA SER A 62 8.82 1.71 -12.45
C SER A 62 8.72 3.22 -12.59
N ARG A 63 9.23 3.95 -11.61
CA ARG A 63 9.41 5.41 -11.69
C ARG A 63 10.72 5.72 -12.39
N GLY A 64 10.69 6.63 -13.36
CA GLY A 64 11.89 7.19 -13.98
C GLY A 64 12.56 8.29 -13.17
N GLY A 65 11.88 8.81 -12.14
CA GLY A 65 12.37 9.86 -11.24
C GLY A 65 12.59 9.35 -9.82
N SER A 66 13.12 10.21 -8.94
CA SER A 66 13.28 9.88 -7.53
C SER A 66 12.01 10.20 -6.72
N SER A 67 11.88 9.58 -5.54
CA SER A 67 10.82 9.83 -4.55
C SER A 67 10.74 11.29 -4.05
N MET A 68 11.67 12.13 -4.42
CA MET A 68 11.76 13.52 -3.99
C MET A 68 10.85 14.48 -4.75
N GLY A 69 10.07 13.98 -5.71
CA GLY A 69 9.08 14.79 -6.41
C GLY A 69 8.55 14.15 -7.68
N PRO A 70 7.34 14.51 -8.11
CA PRO A 70 6.79 14.03 -9.36
C PRO A 70 7.59 14.58 -10.53
N ALA A 71 8.06 13.70 -11.41
CA ALA A 71 8.58 14.10 -12.70
C ALA A 71 7.39 14.26 -13.66
N TYR A 72 7.03 15.46 -13.99
CA TYR A 72 5.96 15.74 -14.98
C TYR A 72 6.47 15.59 -16.42
N MET A 73 7.07 14.42 -16.71
CA MET A 73 7.63 14.08 -18.03
C MET A 73 6.98 12.81 -18.53
N GLU A 74 6.83 12.68 -19.84
CA GLU A 74 6.25 11.48 -20.48
C GLU A 74 7.02 10.19 -20.17
N THR A 75 8.30 10.29 -19.81
CA THR A 75 9.17 9.18 -19.42
C THR A 75 9.25 9.00 -17.89
N ALA A 76 8.41 9.70 -17.14
CA ALA A 76 8.45 9.68 -15.67
C ALA A 76 8.10 8.31 -15.07
N ALA A 77 7.38 7.47 -15.83
CA ALA A 77 7.02 6.13 -15.43
C ALA A 77 7.07 5.18 -16.63
N GLN A 78 7.36 3.91 -16.36
CA GLN A 78 7.37 2.84 -17.36
C GLN A 78 6.61 1.65 -16.84
N LEU A 79 5.66 1.15 -17.63
CA LEU A 79 4.96 -0.11 -17.37
C LEU A 79 5.55 -1.19 -18.26
N LEU A 80 6.26 -2.13 -17.66
CA LEU A 80 7.01 -3.19 -18.36
C LEU A 80 6.31 -4.53 -18.15
N GLU A 81 6.23 -5.33 -19.22
CA GLU A 81 5.71 -6.71 -19.20
C GLU A 81 6.83 -7.70 -19.49
N PHE A 82 6.87 -8.79 -18.70
CA PHE A 82 7.79 -9.90 -18.83
C PHE A 82 6.99 -11.20 -18.91
N ASP A 83 7.52 -12.21 -19.59
CA ASP A 83 6.94 -13.55 -19.58
C ASP A 83 7.16 -14.25 -18.21
N ALA A 84 6.59 -15.45 -18.06
CA ALA A 84 6.71 -16.25 -16.83
C ALA A 84 8.16 -16.66 -16.49
N ASN A 85 9.09 -16.58 -17.44
CA ASN A 85 10.52 -16.86 -17.27
C ASN A 85 11.33 -15.57 -17.01
N GLY A 86 10.65 -14.43 -16.87
CA GLY A 86 11.25 -13.12 -16.66
C GLY A 86 11.87 -12.49 -17.91
N ASN A 87 11.61 -12.99 -19.11
CA ASN A 87 12.10 -12.35 -20.32
C ASN A 87 11.20 -11.14 -20.65
N PHE A 88 11.82 -10.03 -21.02
CA PHE A 88 11.11 -8.82 -21.42
C PHE A 88 10.27 -9.06 -22.67
N ILE A 89 9.00 -8.63 -22.63
CA ILE A 89 8.07 -8.70 -23.76
C ILE A 89 7.91 -7.31 -24.39
N ARG A 90 7.48 -6.32 -23.60
CA ARG A 90 7.14 -4.98 -24.12
C ARG A 90 7.04 -3.93 -23.01
N GLU A 91 7.06 -2.67 -23.41
CA GLU A 91 6.63 -1.52 -22.62
C GLU A 91 5.21 -1.16 -23.04
N ILE A 92 4.30 -1.08 -22.07
CA ILE A 92 2.89 -0.74 -22.28
C ILE A 92 2.67 0.76 -22.01
N GLY A 93 1.90 1.41 -22.88
CA GLY A 93 1.58 2.84 -22.73
C GLY A 93 2.81 3.74 -22.83
N LYS A 94 3.80 3.38 -23.64
CA LYS A 94 4.99 4.21 -23.87
C LYS A 94 4.60 5.63 -24.28
N ASN A 95 5.18 6.61 -23.58
CA ASN A 95 4.91 8.05 -23.78
C ASN A 95 3.45 8.47 -23.50
N LEU A 96 2.71 7.69 -22.73
CA LEU A 96 1.34 8.05 -22.37
C LEU A 96 1.33 9.34 -21.50
N ASN A 97 0.49 10.30 -21.88
CA ASN A 97 0.37 11.57 -21.14
C ASN A 97 -0.07 11.41 -19.67
N ALA A 98 -0.66 10.27 -19.32
CA ALA A 98 -1.04 9.96 -17.94
C ALA A 98 0.18 9.73 -17.01
N TRP A 99 1.34 9.37 -17.56
CA TRP A 99 2.52 9.08 -16.75
C TRP A 99 3.05 10.33 -16.08
N SER A 100 3.21 10.27 -14.76
CA SER A 100 3.73 11.35 -13.94
C SER A 100 4.47 10.80 -12.73
N TYR A 101 3.81 9.96 -11.92
CA TYR A 101 4.41 9.37 -10.74
C TYR A 101 3.77 8.01 -10.45
N ALA A 102 4.36 6.94 -10.99
CA ALA A 102 3.87 5.58 -10.84
C ALA A 102 3.62 5.22 -9.37
N HIS A 103 2.50 4.57 -9.06
CA HIS A 103 2.18 4.18 -7.69
C HIS A 103 1.81 2.70 -7.55
N ALA A 104 0.91 2.17 -8.36
CA ALA A 104 0.55 0.75 -8.31
C ALA A 104 0.26 0.18 -9.70
N VAL A 105 0.49 -1.11 -9.87
CA VAL A 105 -0.05 -1.92 -10.95
C VAL A 105 -0.75 -3.14 -10.36
N ARG A 106 -1.93 -3.46 -10.87
CA ARG A 106 -2.74 -4.62 -10.45
C ARG A 106 -3.33 -5.32 -11.68
N ILE A 107 -3.62 -6.59 -11.56
CA ILE A 107 -4.26 -7.39 -12.62
C ILE A 107 -5.61 -7.87 -12.09
N ASP A 108 -6.67 -7.57 -12.85
CA ASP A 108 -8.02 -8.04 -12.48
C ASP A 108 -8.26 -9.50 -12.93
N PRO A 109 -9.35 -10.15 -12.49
CA PRO A 109 -9.66 -11.54 -12.86
C PRO A 109 -9.85 -11.79 -14.36
N GLN A 110 -9.93 -10.75 -15.19
CA GLN A 110 -10.03 -10.83 -16.65
C GLN A 110 -8.69 -10.48 -17.34
N ASP A 111 -7.59 -10.46 -16.57
CA ASP A 111 -6.24 -10.08 -17.00
C ASP A 111 -6.11 -8.63 -17.52
N ASN A 112 -7.07 -7.76 -17.23
CA ASN A 112 -6.87 -6.34 -17.50
C ASN A 112 -5.83 -5.77 -16.54
N ILE A 113 -5.03 -4.84 -17.06
CA ILE A 113 -3.93 -4.23 -16.34
C ILE A 113 -4.38 -2.88 -15.82
N TRP A 114 -4.44 -2.75 -14.50
CA TRP A 114 -4.80 -1.50 -13.85
C TRP A 114 -3.55 -0.81 -13.32
N VAL A 115 -3.46 0.48 -13.55
CA VAL A 115 -2.37 1.30 -13.04
C VAL A 115 -2.90 2.50 -12.29
N VAL A 116 -2.26 2.79 -11.20
CA VAL A 116 -2.50 4.00 -10.41
C VAL A 116 -1.30 4.91 -10.60
N ASP A 117 -1.52 6.08 -11.16
CA ASP A 117 -0.51 7.13 -11.24
C ASP A 117 -0.88 8.27 -10.29
N LYS A 118 -0.16 8.31 -9.19
CA LYS A 118 -0.37 9.27 -8.10
C LYS A 118 -0.15 10.71 -8.55
N GLY A 119 0.86 10.93 -9.40
CA GLY A 119 1.24 12.29 -9.82
C GLY A 119 0.26 12.93 -10.79
N SER A 120 -0.42 12.12 -11.59
CA SER A 120 -1.45 12.58 -12.51
C SER A 120 -2.85 12.59 -11.89
N ASN A 121 -3.04 12.01 -10.71
CA ASN A 121 -4.34 11.76 -10.10
C ASN A 121 -5.24 10.86 -10.97
N MET A 122 -4.65 9.88 -11.65
CA MET A 122 -5.36 9.03 -12.60
C MET A 122 -5.22 7.55 -12.25
N ILE A 123 -6.30 6.82 -12.54
CA ILE A 123 -6.29 5.35 -12.57
C ILE A 123 -6.73 4.92 -13.95
N LEU A 124 -5.92 4.09 -14.60
CA LEU A 124 -6.19 3.62 -15.95
C LEU A 124 -6.32 2.10 -15.93
N ARG A 125 -7.23 1.58 -16.78
CA ARG A 125 -7.30 0.18 -17.10
C ARG A 125 -6.88 -0.03 -18.56
N PHE A 126 -5.95 -0.95 -18.75
CA PHE A 126 -5.58 -1.44 -20.07
C PHE A 126 -6.17 -2.84 -20.25
N ARG A 127 -6.61 -3.14 -21.45
CA ARG A 127 -6.86 -4.52 -21.85
C ARG A 127 -5.55 -5.30 -21.93
N PRO A 128 -5.59 -6.64 -21.92
CA PRO A 128 -4.36 -7.46 -22.00
C PRO A 128 -3.47 -7.11 -23.20
N GLU A 129 -4.06 -6.65 -24.32
CA GLU A 129 -3.33 -6.24 -25.51
C GLU A 129 -2.57 -4.91 -25.34
N GLY A 130 -2.85 -4.15 -24.27
CA GLY A 130 -2.19 -2.88 -23.93
C GLY A 130 -2.94 -1.63 -24.40
N HIS A 131 -4.24 -1.73 -24.74
CA HIS A 131 -5.08 -0.59 -25.07
C HIS A 131 -5.83 -0.09 -23.83
N VAL A 132 -5.77 1.21 -23.55
CA VAL A 132 -6.57 1.86 -22.51
C VAL A 132 -8.04 1.79 -22.89
N ASP A 133 -8.89 1.29 -21.99
CA ASP A 133 -10.33 1.25 -22.17
C ASP A 133 -11.10 1.96 -21.04
N TRP A 134 -10.50 2.10 -19.86
CA TRP A 134 -11.08 2.89 -18.77
C TRP A 134 -10.08 3.91 -18.23
N VAL A 135 -10.62 5.10 -17.87
CA VAL A 135 -9.87 6.18 -17.26
C VAL A 135 -10.70 6.78 -16.14
N PHE A 136 -10.15 6.81 -14.94
CA PHE A 136 -10.70 7.50 -13.78
C PHE A 136 -9.79 8.66 -13.41
N GLY A 137 -10.36 9.79 -13.03
CA GLY A 137 -9.63 11.01 -12.76
C GLY A 137 -9.08 11.66 -14.03
N ARG A 138 -8.42 12.79 -13.86
CA ARG A 138 -7.86 13.55 -14.97
C ARG A 138 -6.58 14.26 -14.54
N LYS A 139 -5.55 14.20 -15.37
CA LYS A 139 -4.27 14.87 -15.09
C LYS A 139 -4.47 16.36 -14.88
N GLY A 140 -3.93 16.87 -13.78
CA GLY A 140 -4.06 18.28 -13.39
C GLY A 140 -5.36 18.63 -12.65
N GLU A 141 -6.29 17.66 -12.51
CA GLU A 141 -7.50 17.85 -11.71
C GLU A 141 -7.39 17.02 -10.43
N ALA A 142 -7.28 17.70 -9.29
CA ALA A 142 -7.40 17.08 -7.98
C ALA A 142 -8.79 17.39 -7.39
N SER A 143 -9.28 16.52 -6.50
CA SER A 143 -10.46 16.85 -5.72
C SER A 143 -10.21 18.14 -4.92
N HIS A 144 -11.21 19.02 -4.87
CA HIS A 144 -11.06 20.30 -4.19
C HIS A 144 -10.87 20.12 -2.69
N ILE A 145 -9.90 20.84 -2.14
CA ILE A 145 -9.78 21.07 -0.70
C ILE A 145 -10.45 22.42 -0.43
N GLN A 146 -11.45 22.43 0.44
CA GLN A 146 -12.31 23.61 0.71
C GLN A 146 -11.66 24.68 1.61
N VAL A 147 -10.38 24.80 1.69
CA VAL A 147 -9.74 25.95 2.36
C VAL A 147 -8.65 26.43 1.43
N PRO A 148 -8.54 27.73 1.22
CA PRO A 148 -7.34 28.24 0.57
C PRO A 148 -6.18 27.71 1.40
N PRO A 149 -5.32 26.89 0.80
CA PRO A 149 -4.19 26.38 1.53
C PRO A 149 -3.37 27.60 1.91
N ASP A 150 -3.27 27.86 3.18
CA ASP A 150 -2.10 28.55 3.61
C ASP A 150 -0.93 27.62 3.25
N TYR A 151 -0.22 27.99 2.21
CA TYR A 151 0.94 27.26 1.70
C TYR A 151 1.94 26.93 2.82
N ILE A 152 1.99 27.79 3.86
CA ILE A 152 2.82 27.60 5.06
C ILE A 152 2.36 26.39 5.85
N THR A 153 1.07 26.18 6.03
CA THR A 153 0.53 25.02 6.77
C THR A 153 0.83 23.71 6.04
N ILE A 154 0.70 23.71 4.71
CA ILE A 154 1.06 22.53 3.88
C ILE A 154 2.56 22.27 3.97
N MET A 155 3.37 23.30 3.80
CA MET A 155 4.83 23.20 3.90
C MET A 155 5.28 22.75 5.29
N ALA A 156 4.70 23.29 6.36
CA ALA A 156 5.00 22.90 7.73
C ALA A 156 4.69 21.42 7.97
N ARG A 157 3.55 20.95 7.50
CA ARG A 157 3.21 19.53 7.62
C ARG A 157 4.16 18.64 6.83
N MET A 158 4.48 18.99 5.59
CA MET A 158 5.46 18.25 4.79
C MET A 158 6.83 18.22 5.48
N LEU A 159 7.28 19.34 6.04
CA LEU A 159 8.53 19.45 6.75
C LEU A 159 8.51 18.66 8.07
N ASN A 160 7.40 18.69 8.81
CA ASN A 160 7.22 17.90 10.03
C ASN A 160 7.20 16.40 9.71
N GLN A 161 6.57 15.98 8.62
CA GLN A 161 6.65 14.59 8.12
C GLN A 161 8.08 14.20 7.70
N MET A 162 8.90 15.16 7.33
CA MET A 162 10.32 14.97 7.01
C MET A 162 11.23 15.11 8.23
N GLY A 163 10.67 15.25 9.45
CA GLY A 163 11.43 15.39 10.69
C GLY A 163 12.03 16.78 10.91
N VAL A 164 11.58 17.78 10.17
CA VAL A 164 11.92 19.20 10.41
C VAL A 164 10.79 19.77 11.27
N ASP A 165 11.09 20.01 12.54
CA ASP A 165 10.13 20.59 13.48
C ASP A 165 9.84 22.05 13.10
N MET A 166 8.63 22.29 12.62
CA MET A 166 8.15 23.61 12.24
C MET A 166 6.84 23.89 12.96
N GLU A 167 6.87 24.84 13.88
CA GLU A 167 5.67 25.31 14.57
C GLU A 167 4.74 26.01 13.56
N VAL A 168 3.52 25.50 13.46
CA VAL A 168 2.42 26.19 12.78
C VAL A 168 1.67 26.98 13.83
N PRO A 169 1.53 28.31 13.72
CA PRO A 169 0.72 29.08 14.64
C PRO A 169 -0.68 28.47 14.80
N GLU A 170 -1.21 28.41 16.02
CA GLU A 170 -2.49 27.75 16.32
C GLU A 170 -3.66 28.33 15.52
N GLU A 171 -3.61 29.61 15.22
CA GLU A 171 -4.53 30.34 14.36
C GLU A 171 -4.46 29.93 12.88
N LEU A 172 -3.32 29.33 12.45
CA LEU A 172 -3.10 28.79 11.10
C LEU A 172 -3.18 27.26 11.07
N ASN A 173 -3.50 26.62 12.22
CA ASN A 173 -3.74 25.19 12.31
C ASN A 173 -5.26 24.89 12.34
N PRO A 174 -6.00 25.22 11.27
CA PRO A 174 -7.35 24.72 11.16
C PRO A 174 -7.24 23.21 11.13
N ARG A 175 -8.04 22.54 11.91
CA ARG A 175 -8.35 21.14 11.66
C ARG A 175 -8.55 21.02 10.15
N TRP A 176 -7.76 20.19 9.48
CA TRP A 176 -7.73 20.10 8.03
C TRP A 176 -9.12 20.27 7.44
N PRO A 177 -9.26 21.12 6.45
CA PRO A 177 -10.53 21.22 5.76
C PRO A 177 -10.91 19.82 5.29
N VAL A 178 -12.11 19.45 5.61
CA VAL A 178 -12.71 18.23 5.09
C VAL A 178 -12.65 18.35 3.57
N PRO A 179 -11.94 17.47 2.85
CA PRO A 179 -11.94 17.51 1.41
C PRO A 179 -13.39 17.40 0.93
N VAL A 180 -13.81 18.29 0.04
CA VAL A 180 -15.05 18.08 -0.70
C VAL A 180 -14.73 17.03 -1.73
N HIS A 181 -15.06 15.77 -1.43
CA HIS A 181 -14.85 14.69 -2.36
C HIS A 181 -15.75 14.86 -3.56
N SER A 182 -15.15 14.98 -4.72
CA SER A 182 -15.87 14.92 -6.00
C SER A 182 -15.82 13.49 -6.53
N ASP A 183 -16.91 13.03 -7.09
CA ASP A 183 -16.94 11.76 -7.80
C ASP A 183 -15.94 11.76 -8.96
N ASN A 184 -15.25 10.64 -9.17
CA ASN A 184 -14.22 10.48 -10.21
C ASN A 184 -13.03 11.47 -10.15
N ALA A 185 -12.85 12.21 -9.06
CA ALA A 185 -11.70 13.07 -8.87
C ALA A 185 -10.86 12.58 -7.69
N PHE A 186 -9.62 12.24 -7.95
CA PHE A 186 -8.67 11.76 -6.94
C PHE A 186 -7.74 12.90 -6.48
N ASN A 187 -7.08 12.67 -5.36
CA ASN A 187 -5.97 13.48 -4.92
C ASN A 187 -4.86 12.60 -4.37
N GLN A 188 -3.97 12.19 -5.25
CA GLN A 188 -2.87 11.26 -5.02
C GLN A 188 -3.37 9.86 -4.60
N PRO A 189 -4.09 9.14 -5.49
CA PRO A 189 -4.57 7.78 -5.25
C PRO A 189 -3.39 6.80 -5.08
N THR A 190 -3.66 5.68 -4.40
CA THR A 190 -2.62 4.76 -3.99
C THR A 190 -2.75 3.36 -4.59
N ASP A 191 -3.94 2.75 -4.62
CA ASP A 191 -4.10 1.37 -5.07
C ASP A 191 -5.53 1.07 -5.55
N VAL A 192 -5.74 -0.12 -6.13
CA VAL A 192 -7.04 -0.60 -6.63
C VAL A 192 -7.23 -2.09 -6.38
N ALA A 193 -8.47 -2.50 -6.07
CA ALA A 193 -8.88 -3.90 -5.92
C ALA A 193 -10.32 -4.10 -6.40
N TRP A 194 -10.79 -5.35 -6.50
CA TRP A 194 -12.11 -5.70 -7.05
C TRP A 194 -12.82 -6.73 -6.17
N ASP A 195 -14.15 -6.65 -6.13
CA ASP A 195 -15.02 -7.67 -5.56
C ASP A 195 -15.42 -8.74 -6.59
N SER A 196 -16.15 -9.75 -6.14
CA SER A 196 -16.64 -10.86 -6.96
C SER A 196 -17.63 -10.43 -8.07
N GLN A 197 -18.24 -9.25 -7.92
CA GLN A 197 -19.17 -8.67 -8.87
C GLN A 197 -18.49 -7.76 -9.90
N GLY A 198 -17.17 -7.56 -9.78
CA GLY A 198 -16.36 -6.70 -10.65
C GLY A 198 -16.47 -5.21 -10.32
N ASN A 199 -16.98 -4.83 -9.14
CA ASN A 199 -16.88 -3.46 -8.68
C ASN A 199 -15.43 -3.19 -8.29
N SER A 200 -14.97 -1.97 -8.55
CA SER A 200 -13.59 -1.53 -8.26
C SER A 200 -13.55 -0.64 -7.02
N TYR A 201 -12.55 -0.85 -6.18
CA TYR A 201 -12.29 -0.07 -4.97
C TYR A 201 -10.95 0.63 -5.11
N PHE A 202 -10.92 1.93 -4.81
CA PHE A 202 -9.75 2.78 -4.98
C PHE A 202 -9.36 3.39 -3.65
N SER A 203 -8.15 3.14 -3.16
CA SER A 203 -7.61 3.91 -2.05
C SER A 203 -7.12 5.25 -2.57
N ASP A 204 -7.71 6.35 -2.07
CA ASP A 204 -7.38 7.73 -2.43
C ASP A 204 -6.71 8.40 -1.21
N GLY A 205 -5.46 8.01 -0.97
CA GLY A 205 -4.89 7.99 0.36
C GLY A 205 -4.09 9.21 0.80
N TYR A 206 -3.25 9.80 -0.07
CA TYR A 206 -2.29 10.79 0.42
C TYR A 206 -2.94 12.09 0.89
N ILE A 207 -4.04 12.50 0.26
CA ILE A 207 -4.71 13.75 0.59
C ILE A 207 -6.15 13.54 1.02
N ASN A 208 -6.90 12.67 0.32
CA ASN A 208 -8.34 12.54 0.54
C ASN A 208 -8.73 11.63 1.70
N SER A 209 -7.83 10.73 2.14
CA SER A 209 -8.08 9.80 3.26
C SER A 209 -9.41 9.04 3.12
N ARG A 210 -9.66 8.49 1.92
CA ARG A 210 -10.90 7.78 1.60
C ARG A 210 -10.67 6.54 0.75
N VAL A 211 -11.71 5.72 0.63
CA VAL A 211 -11.87 4.69 -0.40
C VAL A 211 -13.02 5.08 -1.31
N GLY A 212 -12.81 5.02 -2.61
CA GLY A 212 -13.84 5.19 -3.62
C GLY A 212 -14.30 3.85 -4.20
N LYS A 213 -15.54 3.75 -4.67
CA LYS A 213 -16.11 2.57 -5.33
C LYS A 213 -16.70 2.94 -6.67
N ALA A 214 -16.37 2.17 -7.71
CA ALA A 214 -17.04 2.18 -9.00
C ALA A 214 -17.66 0.79 -9.28
N ASN A 215 -18.78 0.77 -10.00
CA ASN A 215 -19.41 -0.50 -10.38
C ASN A 215 -18.67 -1.16 -11.57
N HIS A 216 -19.08 -2.39 -11.92
CA HIS A 216 -18.51 -3.17 -13.02
C HIS A 216 -18.63 -2.51 -14.41
N ARG A 217 -19.33 -1.38 -14.53
CA ARG A 217 -19.42 -0.56 -15.77
C ARG A 217 -18.52 0.67 -15.72
N GLY A 218 -17.77 0.86 -14.61
CA GLY A 218 -16.92 2.03 -14.43
C GLY A 218 -17.66 3.28 -13.96
N GLU A 219 -18.92 3.15 -13.51
CA GLU A 219 -19.68 4.27 -12.97
C GLU A 219 -19.38 4.41 -11.48
N TRP A 220 -19.07 5.64 -11.04
CA TRP A 220 -18.84 5.92 -9.63
C TRP A 220 -20.08 5.67 -8.81
N VAL A 221 -19.96 4.94 -7.71
CA VAL A 221 -21.08 4.54 -6.85
C VAL A 221 -21.10 5.34 -5.55
N MET A 222 -19.96 5.35 -4.86
CA MET A 222 -19.83 5.97 -3.54
C MET A 222 -18.37 6.14 -3.13
N SER A 223 -18.17 6.82 -2.01
CA SER A 223 -16.91 6.78 -1.27
C SER A 223 -17.17 6.81 0.23
N TRP A 224 -16.22 6.31 1.01
CA TRP A 224 -16.25 6.37 2.46
C TRP A 224 -14.87 6.69 3.01
N GLY A 225 -14.83 7.15 4.25
CA GLY A 225 -13.61 7.52 4.95
C GLY A 225 -13.43 9.03 5.08
N SER A 226 -12.62 9.40 6.03
CA SER A 226 -12.18 10.76 6.31
C SER A 226 -10.87 10.72 7.09
N LEU A 227 -10.14 11.82 7.16
CA LEU A 227 -8.92 11.90 7.96
C LEU A 227 -9.24 11.68 9.45
N GLY A 228 -8.50 10.77 10.09
CA GLY A 228 -8.63 10.48 11.51
C GLY A 228 -8.13 9.10 11.90
N SER A 229 -8.38 8.70 13.15
CA SER A 229 -7.92 7.43 13.72
C SER A 229 -9.06 6.54 14.27
N GLY A 230 -10.30 6.98 14.17
CA GLY A 230 -11.47 6.17 14.55
C GLY A 230 -11.81 5.11 13.50
N PRO A 231 -12.77 4.19 13.80
CA PRO A 231 -13.31 3.26 12.81
C PRO A 231 -13.84 4.00 11.58
N GLY A 232 -13.45 3.54 10.37
CA GLY A 232 -13.82 4.20 9.12
C GLY A 232 -13.12 5.53 8.84
N GLN A 233 -12.20 5.96 9.70
CA GLN A 233 -11.31 7.08 9.43
C GLN A 233 -9.93 6.57 9.04
N PHE A 234 -9.19 7.32 8.24
CA PHE A 234 -7.88 6.92 7.72
C PHE A 234 -6.83 8.02 7.90
N ASP A 235 -5.59 7.60 8.08
CA ASP A 235 -4.42 8.42 7.82
C ASP A 235 -3.57 7.73 6.76
N THR A 236 -3.61 8.25 5.55
CA THR A 236 -2.88 7.71 4.41
C THR A 236 -3.27 6.24 4.11
N PRO A 237 -4.56 5.93 3.77
CA PRO A 237 -4.90 4.60 3.26
C PRO A 237 -4.08 4.31 2.01
N HIS A 238 -3.38 3.15 2.00
CA HIS A 238 -2.36 2.86 0.99
C HIS A 238 -2.72 1.62 0.16
N GLY A 239 -2.28 0.44 0.55
CA GLY A 239 -2.66 -0.80 -0.11
C GLY A 239 -4.14 -1.15 0.13
N ILE A 240 -4.80 -1.75 -0.87
CA ILE A 240 -6.17 -2.25 -0.77
C ILE A 240 -6.25 -3.65 -1.36
N ALA A 241 -7.02 -4.54 -0.73
CA ALA A 241 -7.29 -5.89 -1.22
C ALA A 241 -8.74 -6.27 -0.90
N VAL A 242 -9.31 -7.19 -1.69
CA VAL A 242 -10.66 -7.72 -1.43
C VAL A 242 -10.57 -9.23 -1.30
N SER A 243 -11.23 -9.79 -0.28
CA SER A 243 -11.28 -11.24 -0.07
C SER A 243 -12.29 -11.92 -1.00
N PRO A 244 -12.22 -13.25 -1.17
CA PRO A 244 -13.24 -14.00 -1.90
C PRO A 244 -14.66 -13.88 -1.32
N ASP A 245 -14.77 -13.51 -0.05
CA ASP A 245 -16.06 -13.25 0.63
C ASP A 245 -16.48 -11.77 0.52
N ASP A 246 -15.85 -11.01 -0.37
CA ASP A 246 -16.12 -9.60 -0.66
C ASP A 246 -15.89 -8.65 0.55
N GLU A 247 -14.97 -8.98 1.46
CA GLU A 247 -14.50 -8.05 2.47
C GLU A 247 -13.36 -7.19 1.93
N VAL A 248 -13.40 -5.89 2.17
CA VAL A 248 -12.43 -4.89 1.68
C VAL A 248 -11.42 -4.57 2.77
N TYR A 249 -10.17 -4.95 2.56
CA TYR A 249 -9.02 -4.72 3.45
C TYR A 249 -8.26 -3.49 3.02
N VAL A 250 -8.11 -2.52 3.91
CA VAL A 250 -7.44 -1.24 3.65
C VAL A 250 -6.26 -1.05 4.59
N ALA A 251 -5.08 -0.91 4.04
CA ALA A 251 -3.87 -0.57 4.78
C ALA A 251 -3.93 0.90 5.23
N ASP A 252 -4.37 1.17 6.43
CA ASP A 252 -4.41 2.48 7.07
C ASP A 252 -3.01 2.80 7.65
N ARG A 253 -2.09 3.15 6.74
CA ARG A 253 -0.65 3.17 6.96
C ARG A 253 -0.24 4.12 8.08
N GLY A 254 -0.78 5.34 8.09
CA GLY A 254 -0.46 6.34 9.10
C GLY A 254 -0.93 5.95 10.49
N ASN A 255 -2.03 5.21 10.58
CA ASN A 255 -2.57 4.68 11.83
C ASN A 255 -2.00 3.29 12.20
N ARG A 256 -1.14 2.70 11.36
CA ARG A 256 -0.46 1.42 11.59
C ARG A 256 -1.42 0.25 11.80
N ARG A 257 -2.51 0.20 11.03
CA ARG A 257 -3.52 -0.85 11.11
C ARG A 257 -4.04 -1.24 9.73
N ILE A 258 -4.71 -2.36 9.66
CA ILE A 258 -5.54 -2.74 8.53
C ILE A 258 -6.99 -2.68 9.00
N GLN A 259 -7.84 -1.94 8.30
CA GLN A 259 -9.27 -1.90 8.54
C GLN A 259 -9.99 -2.75 7.49
N VAL A 260 -11.04 -3.41 7.92
CA VAL A 260 -11.86 -4.30 7.09
C VAL A 260 -13.28 -3.77 7.02
N PHE A 261 -13.82 -3.72 5.82
CA PHE A 261 -15.15 -3.20 5.51
C PHE A 261 -15.94 -4.20 4.68
N ASP A 262 -17.26 -4.08 4.69
CA ASP A 262 -18.10 -4.71 3.67
C ASP A 262 -18.07 -3.91 2.34
N THR A 263 -18.74 -4.42 1.33
CA THR A 263 -18.81 -3.79 0.00
C THR A 263 -19.57 -2.46 -0.03
N ASP A 264 -20.30 -2.14 1.02
CA ASP A 264 -21.03 -0.87 1.20
C ASP A 264 -20.27 0.14 2.06
N GLY A 265 -19.02 -0.20 2.42
CA GLY A 265 -18.11 0.66 3.20
C GLY A 265 -18.42 0.69 4.69
N ASN A 266 -19.23 -0.24 5.21
CA ASN A 266 -19.46 -0.36 6.64
C ASN A 266 -18.26 -1.02 7.31
N TYR A 267 -17.76 -0.43 8.39
CA TYR A 267 -16.67 -0.97 9.18
C TYR A 267 -17.05 -2.30 9.84
N ILE A 268 -16.18 -3.30 9.69
CA ILE A 268 -16.34 -4.62 10.31
C ILE A 268 -15.40 -4.79 11.49
N ARG A 269 -14.09 -4.66 11.25
CA ARG A 269 -13.01 -4.89 12.23
C ARG A 269 -11.71 -4.23 11.80
N GLU A 270 -10.74 -4.24 12.70
CA GLU A 270 -9.36 -3.84 12.40
C GLU A 270 -8.36 -4.71 13.16
N PHE A 271 -7.14 -4.73 12.67
CA PHE A 271 -6.01 -5.37 13.35
C PHE A 271 -4.69 -4.65 13.05
N THR A 272 -3.70 -4.91 13.90
CA THR A 272 -2.35 -4.33 13.81
C THR A 272 -1.30 -5.41 13.71
N ILE A 273 -0.17 -5.08 13.05
CA ILE A 273 0.98 -5.99 12.95
C ILE A 273 2.03 -5.58 13.99
N ASN A 274 2.11 -6.34 15.07
CA ASN A 274 3.01 -6.06 16.20
C ASN A 274 4.08 -7.15 16.32
N VAL A 275 5.00 -7.23 15.34
CA VAL A 275 6.13 -8.16 15.37
C VAL A 275 7.38 -7.40 15.82
N PRO A 276 8.12 -7.91 16.86
CA PRO A 276 9.34 -7.26 17.33
C PRO A 276 10.35 -7.03 16.23
N VAL A 277 11.07 -5.93 16.33
CA VAL A 277 12.12 -5.53 15.39
C VAL A 277 13.47 -5.60 16.09
N ASP A 278 14.43 -6.26 15.44
CA ASP A 278 15.83 -6.20 15.84
C ASP A 278 16.42 -4.85 15.37
N THR A 279 16.47 -3.91 16.30
CA THR A 279 17.00 -2.56 16.02
C THR A 279 18.52 -2.51 15.92
N SER A 280 19.24 -3.59 16.22
CA SER A 280 20.69 -3.68 16.05
C SER A 280 21.10 -3.81 14.58
N ARG A 281 20.21 -4.26 13.72
CA ARG A 281 20.39 -4.31 12.27
C ARG A 281 20.17 -2.92 11.67
N GLY A 282 21.08 -2.50 10.80
CA GLY A 282 21.11 -1.16 10.23
C GLY A 282 19.77 -0.74 9.58
N LYS A 283 19.56 0.54 9.52
CA LYS A 283 18.41 1.15 8.83
C LYS A 283 18.81 1.45 7.39
N ILE A 284 18.07 0.91 6.42
CA ILE A 284 18.16 1.43 5.05
C ILE A 284 17.17 2.56 4.92
N THR A 285 17.69 3.74 4.72
CA THR A 285 16.93 4.95 4.46
C THR A 285 17.57 5.68 3.28
N TYR A 286 16.90 6.66 2.72
CA TYR A 286 17.40 7.51 1.62
C TYR A 286 18.68 8.32 1.99
N GLY A 287 19.67 7.69 2.61
CA GLY A 287 20.97 8.30 2.93
C GLY A 287 20.99 9.24 4.13
N ARG A 288 19.95 9.24 4.96
CA ARG A 288 19.89 9.97 6.23
C ARG A 288 19.70 8.99 7.38
N GLU A 289 20.40 9.18 8.50
CA GLU A 289 19.98 8.60 9.76
C GLU A 289 18.57 9.12 10.02
N ASN A 290 17.58 8.23 9.92
CA ASN A 290 16.21 8.67 9.89
C ASN A 290 15.52 8.35 11.21
N PRO A 291 15.14 9.37 11.99
CA PRO A 291 14.18 9.20 13.07
C PRO A 291 12.78 8.77 12.57
N LEU A 292 12.54 8.77 11.25
CA LEU A 292 11.26 8.42 10.63
C LEU A 292 10.81 6.97 10.91
N GLY A 293 11.68 6.07 11.34
CA GLY A 293 11.32 4.67 11.64
C GLY A 293 10.62 4.45 13.01
N THR A 294 10.17 5.48 13.71
CA THR A 294 9.64 5.32 15.08
C THR A 294 8.16 5.66 15.23
N THR A 295 7.57 6.41 14.31
CA THR A 295 6.17 6.88 14.42
C THR A 295 5.45 6.92 13.06
N GLY A 296 4.13 6.82 13.09
CA GLY A 296 3.25 7.00 11.93
C GLY A 296 3.53 6.03 10.77
N SER A 297 3.39 6.53 9.56
CA SER A 297 3.50 5.77 8.30
C SER A 297 4.84 5.04 8.07
N LEU A 298 5.87 5.36 8.81
CA LEU A 298 7.21 4.79 8.68
C LEU A 298 7.62 3.98 9.92
N ALA A 299 6.70 3.73 10.83
CA ALA A 299 6.97 2.91 12.00
C ALA A 299 6.90 1.41 11.68
N PRO A 300 7.56 0.54 12.46
CA PRO A 300 7.45 -0.90 12.28
C PRO A 300 6.00 -1.39 12.29
N GLY A 301 5.66 -2.26 11.33
CA GLY A 301 4.31 -2.79 11.17
C GLY A 301 3.30 -1.81 10.57
N ALA A 302 3.73 -0.64 10.07
CA ALA A 302 2.87 0.23 9.26
C ALA A 302 2.65 -0.42 7.89
N PRO A 303 1.43 -0.91 7.56
CA PRO A 303 1.18 -1.65 6.33
C PRO A 303 1.26 -0.71 5.13
N ASP A 304 2.04 -1.07 4.12
CA ASP A 304 2.21 -0.30 2.89
C ASP A 304 1.55 -1.01 1.70
N ALA A 305 2.02 -2.20 1.39
CA ALA A 305 1.51 -3.04 0.31
C ALA A 305 0.66 -4.20 0.86
N LEU A 306 -0.45 -4.50 0.19
CA LEU A 306 -1.30 -5.66 0.46
C LEU A 306 -1.36 -6.55 -0.76
N CYS A 307 -1.36 -7.87 -0.54
CA CYS A 307 -1.67 -8.87 -1.56
C CYS A 307 -2.45 -10.02 -0.94
N MET A 308 -3.65 -10.30 -1.46
CA MET A 308 -4.46 -11.45 -1.09
C MET A 308 -4.14 -12.61 -2.02
N THR A 309 -3.80 -13.79 -1.48
CA THR A 309 -3.60 -14.99 -2.31
C THR A 309 -4.93 -15.48 -2.90
N PRO A 310 -4.91 -16.02 -4.13
CA PRO A 310 -6.11 -16.62 -4.71
C PRO A 310 -6.47 -17.95 -4.02
N GLY A 311 -7.69 -18.41 -4.27
CA GLY A 311 -8.16 -19.73 -3.83
C GLY A 311 -9.09 -19.70 -2.64
N PRO A 312 -9.52 -20.89 -2.14
CA PRO A 312 -10.57 -21.00 -1.14
C PRO A 312 -10.12 -20.71 0.30
N ASN A 313 -8.82 -20.71 0.55
CA ASN A 313 -8.22 -20.42 1.86
C ASN A 313 -7.18 -19.32 1.71
N PRO A 314 -7.59 -18.09 1.39
CA PRO A 314 -6.64 -17.02 1.13
C PRO A 314 -5.92 -16.56 2.40
N VAL A 315 -4.71 -16.06 2.21
CA VAL A 315 -3.96 -15.33 3.22
C VAL A 315 -3.62 -13.94 2.71
N LEU A 316 -3.42 -13.02 3.62
CA LEU A 316 -2.99 -11.66 3.29
C LEU A 316 -1.48 -11.54 3.49
N PHE A 317 -0.74 -11.21 2.43
CA PHE A 317 0.64 -10.76 2.54
C PHE A 317 0.67 -9.24 2.68
N VAL A 318 1.43 -8.77 3.67
CA VAL A 318 1.56 -7.36 4.01
C VAL A 318 3.02 -6.98 3.98
N GLY A 319 3.37 -5.94 3.23
CA GLY A 319 4.69 -5.33 3.28
C GLY A 319 4.69 -4.08 4.12
N ASP A 320 5.73 -3.86 4.93
CA ASP A 320 5.91 -2.60 5.63
C ASP A 320 7.05 -1.75 5.04
N VAL A 321 6.97 -0.45 5.29
CA VAL A 321 8.02 0.50 4.89
C VAL A 321 9.29 0.26 5.69
N TYR A 322 9.16 0.06 6.99
CA TYR A 322 10.23 -0.20 7.93
C TYR A 322 9.76 -1.24 8.97
N PRO A 323 10.56 -2.23 9.25
CA PRO A 323 11.94 -2.49 8.79
C PRO A 323 12.04 -3.17 7.41
N SER A 324 11.04 -3.04 6.55
CA SER A 324 10.97 -3.66 5.23
C SER A 324 10.87 -5.19 5.32
N ARG A 325 9.79 -5.66 5.96
CA ARG A 325 9.46 -7.08 6.12
C ARG A 325 8.15 -7.41 5.44
N ILE A 326 8.01 -8.67 5.09
CA ILE A 326 6.77 -9.26 4.62
C ILE A 326 6.16 -10.07 5.75
N TYR A 327 4.87 -9.87 5.99
CA TYR A 327 4.09 -10.61 6.96
C TYR A 327 3.04 -11.44 6.23
N LYS A 328 2.91 -12.71 6.59
CA LYS A 328 1.78 -13.55 6.22
C LYS A 328 0.77 -13.46 7.35
N VAL A 329 -0.46 -13.07 7.03
CA VAL A 329 -1.50 -12.75 8.01
C VAL A 329 -2.78 -13.50 7.64
N SER A 330 -3.48 -14.06 8.62
CA SER A 330 -4.83 -14.59 8.41
C SER A 330 -5.83 -13.45 8.14
N LEU A 331 -7.00 -13.78 7.63
CA LEU A 331 -8.03 -12.76 7.36
C LEU A 331 -8.59 -12.15 8.66
N GLU A 332 -8.42 -12.81 9.79
CA GLU A 332 -8.78 -12.33 11.14
C GLU A 332 -7.68 -11.47 11.79
N GLY A 333 -6.50 -11.38 11.14
CA GLY A 333 -5.40 -10.52 11.61
C GLY A 333 -4.33 -11.24 12.43
N GLU A 334 -4.33 -12.58 12.49
CA GLU A 334 -3.25 -13.34 13.12
C GLU A 334 -2.01 -13.34 12.22
N VAL A 335 -0.85 -12.96 12.76
CA VAL A 335 0.42 -13.02 12.03
C VAL A 335 0.96 -14.44 12.04
N LEU A 336 0.87 -15.11 10.90
CA LEU A 336 1.24 -16.50 10.68
C LEU A 336 2.73 -16.69 10.40
N GLY A 337 3.41 -15.64 9.94
CA GLY A 337 4.84 -15.69 9.65
C GLY A 337 5.39 -14.34 9.22
N VAL A 338 6.71 -14.22 9.23
CA VAL A 338 7.44 -13.03 8.84
C VAL A 338 8.66 -13.42 8.00
N TYR A 339 9.02 -12.57 7.02
CA TYR A 339 10.22 -12.75 6.20
C TYR A 339 10.89 -11.42 5.91
N GLY A 340 12.21 -11.44 5.84
CA GLY A 340 13.02 -10.33 5.40
C GLY A 340 13.50 -9.41 6.51
N GLN A 341 14.37 -8.52 6.13
CA GLN A 341 15.03 -7.54 6.99
C GLN A 341 15.52 -6.37 6.13
N PRO A 342 15.87 -5.22 6.72
CA PRO A 342 16.42 -4.11 5.95
C PRO A 342 17.79 -4.48 5.36
N GLY A 343 17.97 -4.23 4.06
CA GLY A 343 19.24 -4.53 3.39
C GLY A 343 19.18 -4.46 1.88
N ARG A 344 20.29 -4.83 1.23
CA ARG A 344 20.45 -4.83 -0.22
C ARG A 344 20.78 -6.21 -0.81
N ASN A 345 21.02 -7.20 0.04
CA ASN A 345 21.26 -8.57 -0.38
C ASN A 345 19.94 -9.24 -0.79
N LEU A 346 20.01 -10.44 -1.34
CA LEU A 346 18.82 -11.26 -1.59
C LEU A 346 18.13 -11.59 -0.25
N GLY A 347 16.80 -11.46 -0.22
CA GLY A 347 16.02 -11.63 1.00
C GLY A 347 16.08 -10.45 1.98
N GLU A 348 16.83 -9.40 1.66
CA GLU A 348 16.79 -8.12 2.36
C GLU A 348 16.03 -7.09 1.51
N PHE A 349 15.41 -6.10 2.13
CA PHE A 349 14.56 -5.14 1.41
C PHE A 349 14.85 -3.70 1.80
N GLY A 350 14.58 -2.80 0.83
CA GLY A 350 14.62 -1.36 1.01
C GLY A 350 13.29 -0.72 0.59
N TRP A 351 12.36 -0.58 1.54
CA TRP A 351 10.99 -0.11 1.35
C TRP A 351 10.18 -1.00 0.40
N ILE A 352 9.49 -1.97 0.95
CA ILE A 352 8.54 -2.80 0.20
C ILE A 352 7.31 -1.95 -0.13
N HIS A 353 7.15 -1.61 -1.41
CA HIS A 353 6.04 -0.77 -1.87
C HIS A 353 4.99 -1.56 -2.65
N ALA A 354 5.37 -2.68 -3.23
CA ALA A 354 4.46 -3.53 -3.98
C ALA A 354 4.70 -5.01 -3.67
N ILE A 355 3.61 -5.77 -3.60
CA ILE A 355 3.61 -7.22 -3.48
C ILE A 355 2.60 -7.79 -4.46
N ALA A 356 3.00 -8.83 -5.21
CA ALA A 356 2.11 -9.73 -5.92
C ALA A 356 2.32 -11.14 -5.39
N CYS A 357 1.23 -11.86 -5.13
CA CYS A 357 1.22 -13.20 -4.52
C CYS A 357 0.33 -14.14 -5.31
N PRO A 358 0.79 -14.63 -6.49
CA PRO A 358 0.04 -15.59 -7.29
C PRO A 358 -0.26 -16.89 -6.53
N SER A 359 0.55 -17.21 -5.51
CA SER A 359 0.29 -18.28 -4.54
C SER A 359 0.95 -17.95 -3.19
N GLU A 360 0.80 -18.83 -2.20
CA GLU A 360 1.54 -18.74 -0.93
C GLU A 360 3.03 -19.11 -1.08
N GLU A 361 3.38 -19.84 -2.13
CA GLU A 361 4.72 -20.34 -2.42
C GLU A 361 5.50 -19.42 -3.36
N GLU A 362 4.84 -18.45 -4.00
CA GLU A 362 5.48 -17.50 -4.92
C GLU A 362 5.03 -16.07 -4.63
N ILE A 363 5.98 -15.20 -4.36
CA ILE A 363 5.74 -13.78 -4.05
C ILE A 363 6.70 -12.92 -4.87
N TRP A 364 6.19 -11.88 -5.48
CA TRP A 364 6.97 -10.85 -6.16
C TRP A 364 6.92 -9.56 -5.36
N VAL A 365 8.07 -8.94 -5.18
CA VAL A 365 8.25 -7.74 -4.33
C VAL A 365 8.89 -6.63 -5.12
N GLY A 366 8.24 -5.47 -5.16
CA GLY A 366 8.80 -4.24 -5.70
C GLY A 366 9.35 -3.34 -4.60
N GLU A 367 10.60 -2.89 -4.77
CA GLU A 367 11.32 -2.07 -3.80
C GLU A 367 11.58 -0.65 -4.33
N LEU A 368 11.29 0.36 -3.52
CA LEU A 368 11.58 1.75 -3.90
C LEU A 368 13.07 2.09 -3.77
N ILE A 369 13.71 1.75 -2.65
CA ILE A 369 15.07 2.20 -2.36
C ILE A 369 16.13 1.41 -3.15
N ASN A 370 15.89 0.11 -3.34
CA ASN A 370 16.86 -0.76 -4.00
C ASN A 370 16.68 -0.82 -5.53
N TRP A 371 15.61 -0.23 -6.08
CA TRP A 371 15.31 -0.14 -7.51
C TRP A 371 15.28 -1.50 -8.19
N ARG A 372 14.64 -2.46 -7.55
CA ARG A 372 14.60 -3.84 -8.06
C ARG A 372 13.28 -4.54 -7.74
N VAL A 373 13.08 -5.63 -8.45
CA VAL A 373 12.07 -6.65 -8.14
C VAL A 373 12.77 -7.88 -7.58
N GLN A 374 12.26 -8.46 -6.50
CA GLN A 374 12.65 -9.77 -6.03
C GLN A 374 11.51 -10.78 -6.24
N LYS A 375 11.86 -11.98 -6.68
CA LYS A 375 10.98 -13.15 -6.66
C LYS A 375 11.36 -13.99 -5.45
N LEU A 376 10.38 -14.32 -4.61
CA LEU A 376 10.53 -15.19 -3.46
C LEU A 376 9.76 -16.49 -3.71
N VAL A 377 10.37 -17.61 -3.40
CA VAL A 377 9.75 -18.93 -3.52
C VAL A 377 10.01 -19.73 -2.25
N THR A 378 9.16 -20.72 -1.94
CA THR A 378 9.40 -21.62 -0.81
C THR A 378 10.58 -22.56 -1.08
N HIS A 379 11.32 -22.92 -0.03
CA HIS A 379 12.36 -23.93 -0.10
C HIS A 379 11.79 -25.25 -0.67
N GLY A 380 12.29 -25.70 -1.82
CA GLY A 380 11.84 -26.90 -2.52
C GLY A 380 11.31 -26.66 -3.94
N THR A 381 10.88 -25.44 -4.25
CA THR A 381 10.49 -25.02 -5.63
C THR A 381 11.62 -24.29 -6.38
N ALA A 382 12.76 -24.05 -5.73
CA ALA A 382 13.91 -23.34 -6.28
C ALA A 382 14.86 -24.23 -7.13
N GLN A 383 14.50 -25.49 -7.37
CA GLN A 383 15.30 -26.47 -8.12
C GLN A 383 14.46 -27.13 -9.22
N ASP A 384 14.15 -26.38 -10.28
CA ASP A 384 13.87 -27.00 -11.59
C ASP A 384 14.15 -26.00 -12.71
#